data_c1c7526b08d5450e2bf81974bfe9a150
#
_entry.id   c1c7526b08d5450e2bf81974bfe9a150
#
_cell.length_a   1.000
_cell.length_b   1.000
_cell.length_c   1.000
_cell.angle_alpha   90.00
_cell.angle_beta   90.00
_cell.angle_gamma   90.00
#
_symmetry.space_group_name_H-M   'P 1'
#
loop_
_entity.id
_entity.type
_entity.pdbx_description
1 polymer ?
#
loop_
_entity_poly.entity_id
_entity_poly.type
_entity_poly.pdbx_seq_one_letter_code
_entity_poly.pdbx_strand_id
1 'polypeptide(L)'
;MGFVYAVLGGGRQGTAAAYDMAKNGDADRVLVGDADLEAAVRSAARVNTLLGRSVAEAHQVDARDSAALRRFLEPVDSFLSAVPYWLNPSVLEAAIDAKACMCDLGGNTDLVREQMKRSDAAEAAGIAVVPDCGQVPGMGTALMSYAMTFLDRTEELLMWDGGNDQHPKPPFNYILTFNIAGLTNEYYGVAHFLRNGKRVEVPTFLEEDYETVDFGGKIGVMEAFVAGGGTSTMPWTYEGKVRTLWNKTLRWPGHFAQWKAYMDAGLLEEEPVDVDGVQVSPRALLHRVLDPKLRARPEDRDFVIVRVKGIGEKDGLRAEVLLDLIDYYDEATGFTAMERTTGWDGSITAILNAQGVTPRGVHPVELAVPGKRFAEELRKRGFSLKESFTIHRD
;
A
#
# COMPACT_ATOMS: atom_id res chain seq x y z
N MET A 1 19.19 -14.42 -19.50
CA MET A 1 17.81 -14.83 -19.22
C MET A 1 17.21 -13.77 -18.33
N GLY A 2 16.06 -13.25 -18.71
CA GLY A 2 15.29 -12.35 -17.84
C GLY A 2 14.52 -13.15 -16.77
N PHE A 3 13.77 -12.44 -15.94
CA PHE A 3 13.01 -13.04 -14.85
C PHE A 3 11.60 -13.46 -15.30
N VAL A 4 11.05 -14.46 -14.63
CA VAL A 4 9.63 -14.84 -14.69
C VAL A 4 8.92 -14.26 -13.47
N TYR A 5 8.07 -13.28 -13.70
CA TYR A 5 7.23 -12.72 -12.65
C TYR A 5 5.82 -13.29 -12.68
N ALA A 6 5.11 -13.14 -11.56
CA ALA A 6 3.68 -13.36 -11.55
C ALA A 6 2.95 -12.27 -10.74
N VAL A 7 1.66 -12.12 -11.06
CA VAL A 7 0.71 -11.37 -10.24
C VAL A 7 -0.46 -12.29 -9.98
N LEU A 8 -0.81 -12.46 -8.72
CA LEU A 8 -1.99 -13.19 -8.28
C LEU A 8 -3.09 -12.18 -7.96
N GLY A 9 -4.10 -12.11 -8.83
CA GLY A 9 -5.15 -11.10 -8.87
C GLY A 9 -5.05 -10.20 -10.09
N GLY A 10 -5.87 -10.43 -11.12
CA GLY A 10 -5.95 -9.67 -12.39
C GLY A 10 -6.79 -8.38 -12.29
N GLY A 11 -6.98 -7.85 -11.06
CA GLY A 11 -7.67 -6.60 -10.81
C GLY A 11 -6.85 -5.36 -11.20
N ARG A 12 -7.32 -4.17 -10.75
CA ARG A 12 -6.68 -2.87 -11.07
C ARG A 12 -5.23 -2.83 -10.65
N GLN A 13 -4.93 -3.14 -9.38
CA GLN A 13 -3.58 -3.07 -8.81
C GLN A 13 -2.65 -4.12 -9.43
N GLY A 14 -3.15 -5.37 -9.58
CA GLY A 14 -2.38 -6.43 -10.21
C GLY A 14 -2.05 -6.14 -11.67
N THR A 15 -2.97 -5.54 -12.44
CA THR A 15 -2.71 -5.12 -13.82
C THR A 15 -1.61 -4.05 -13.89
N ALA A 16 -1.64 -3.07 -12.98
CA ALA A 16 -0.62 -2.03 -12.91
C ALA A 16 0.75 -2.61 -12.54
N ALA A 17 0.79 -3.54 -11.59
CA ALA A 17 2.01 -4.24 -11.20
C ALA A 17 2.57 -5.10 -12.35
N ALA A 18 1.72 -5.88 -13.03
CA ALA A 18 2.13 -6.70 -14.16
C ALA A 18 2.74 -5.84 -15.30
N TYR A 19 2.14 -4.67 -15.58
CA TYR A 19 2.69 -3.72 -16.54
C TYR A 19 4.08 -3.23 -16.13
N ASP A 20 4.26 -2.85 -14.87
CA ASP A 20 5.53 -2.33 -14.40
C ASP A 20 6.63 -3.41 -14.33
N MET A 21 6.30 -4.62 -13.86
CA MET A 21 7.21 -5.78 -13.93
C MET A 21 7.68 -6.05 -15.36
N ALA A 22 6.73 -6.06 -16.32
CA ALA A 22 7.03 -6.29 -17.72
C ALA A 22 7.89 -5.19 -18.35
N LYS A 23 7.72 -3.93 -17.90
CA LYS A 23 8.42 -2.76 -18.44
C LYS A 23 9.80 -2.54 -17.83
N ASN A 24 9.93 -2.73 -16.51
CA ASN A 24 11.09 -2.30 -15.73
C ASN A 24 11.84 -3.45 -15.06
N GLY A 25 11.28 -4.68 -15.05
CA GLY A 25 11.79 -5.83 -14.30
C GLY A 25 12.72 -6.74 -15.07
N ASP A 26 13.13 -6.42 -16.30
CA ASP A 26 13.85 -7.35 -17.18
C ASP A 26 13.11 -8.70 -17.33
N ALA A 27 11.80 -8.61 -17.56
CA ALA A 27 10.91 -9.76 -17.60
C ALA A 27 10.98 -10.51 -18.95
N ASP A 28 11.26 -11.82 -18.86
CA ASP A 28 11.01 -12.75 -19.97
C ASP A 28 9.50 -12.99 -20.11
N ARG A 29 8.80 -13.18 -18.98
CA ARG A 29 7.35 -13.38 -18.91
C ARG A 29 6.76 -12.80 -17.62
N VAL A 30 5.47 -12.42 -17.68
CA VAL A 30 4.66 -12.06 -16.52
C VAL A 30 3.39 -12.89 -16.53
N LEU A 31 3.22 -13.78 -15.56
CA LEU A 31 2.02 -14.61 -15.42
C LEU A 31 0.97 -13.86 -14.62
N VAL A 32 -0.23 -13.69 -15.16
CA VAL A 32 -1.37 -13.08 -14.47
C VAL A 32 -2.35 -14.18 -14.09
N GLY A 33 -2.41 -14.51 -12.81
CA GLY A 33 -3.32 -15.49 -12.24
C GLY A 33 -4.55 -14.83 -11.60
N ASP A 34 -5.74 -15.32 -11.90
CA ASP A 34 -6.98 -14.91 -11.23
C ASP A 34 -7.97 -16.08 -11.18
N ALA A 35 -8.83 -16.13 -10.17
CA ALA A 35 -9.91 -17.11 -10.09
C ALA A 35 -10.91 -16.94 -11.24
N ASP A 36 -11.11 -15.70 -11.71
CA ASP A 36 -11.83 -15.34 -12.92
C ASP A 36 -10.86 -15.26 -14.11
N LEU A 37 -10.87 -16.26 -14.98
CA LEU A 37 -10.03 -16.29 -16.19
C LEU A 37 -10.22 -15.05 -17.06
N GLU A 38 -11.43 -14.52 -17.17
CA GLU A 38 -11.67 -13.31 -17.98
C GLU A 38 -10.96 -12.08 -17.38
N ALA A 39 -10.89 -11.97 -16.05
CA ALA A 39 -10.12 -10.90 -15.41
C ALA A 39 -8.62 -11.03 -15.74
N ALA A 40 -8.05 -12.25 -15.64
CA ALA A 40 -6.67 -12.50 -16.03
C ALA A 40 -6.41 -12.17 -17.52
N VAL A 41 -7.32 -12.57 -18.42
CA VAL A 41 -7.22 -12.30 -19.86
C VAL A 41 -7.26 -10.79 -20.14
N ARG A 42 -8.22 -10.06 -19.53
CA ARG A 42 -8.31 -8.59 -19.68
C ARG A 42 -7.04 -7.89 -19.21
N SER A 43 -6.51 -8.32 -18.06
CA SER A 43 -5.28 -7.79 -17.48
C SER A 43 -4.07 -8.02 -18.40
N ALA A 44 -3.81 -9.26 -18.80
CA ALA A 44 -2.70 -9.61 -19.67
C ALA A 44 -2.80 -8.90 -21.04
N ALA A 45 -4.00 -8.83 -21.62
CA ALA A 45 -4.24 -8.12 -22.87
C ALA A 45 -3.93 -6.61 -22.75
N ARG A 46 -4.35 -5.96 -21.67
CA ARG A 46 -4.03 -4.54 -21.40
C ARG A 46 -2.52 -4.31 -21.30
N VAL A 47 -1.82 -5.16 -20.54
CA VAL A 47 -0.35 -5.08 -20.40
C VAL A 47 0.34 -5.21 -21.76
N ASN A 48 -0.02 -6.25 -22.54
CA ASN A 48 0.56 -6.50 -23.84
C ASN A 48 0.29 -5.36 -24.83
N THR A 49 -0.92 -4.81 -24.83
CA THR A 49 -1.31 -3.67 -25.67
C THR A 49 -0.50 -2.43 -25.32
N LEU A 50 -0.37 -2.08 -24.04
CA LEU A 50 0.39 -0.91 -23.60
C LEU A 50 1.89 -1.00 -23.91
N LEU A 51 2.45 -2.22 -23.92
CA LEU A 51 3.86 -2.46 -24.22
C LEU A 51 4.15 -2.75 -25.70
N GLY A 52 3.11 -3.01 -26.51
CA GLY A 52 3.27 -3.40 -27.91
C GLY A 52 3.99 -4.75 -28.11
N ARG A 53 3.98 -5.62 -27.09
CA ARG A 53 4.62 -6.95 -27.13
C ARG A 53 3.86 -7.96 -26.27
N SER A 54 3.93 -9.25 -26.63
CA SER A 54 3.33 -10.35 -25.89
C SER A 54 4.30 -10.84 -24.81
N VAL A 55 4.13 -10.37 -23.59
CA VAL A 55 4.96 -10.69 -22.42
C VAL A 55 4.10 -11.16 -21.23
N ALA A 56 2.84 -10.73 -21.16
CA ALA A 56 1.91 -11.13 -20.11
C ALA A 56 1.02 -12.29 -20.60
N GLU A 57 0.87 -13.30 -19.75
CA GLU A 57 0.11 -14.54 -19.99
C GLU A 57 -0.99 -14.70 -18.94
N ALA A 58 -2.21 -15.03 -19.37
CA ALA A 58 -3.35 -15.21 -18.46
C ALA A 58 -3.48 -16.66 -18.01
N HIS A 59 -3.73 -16.86 -16.71
CA HIS A 59 -3.93 -18.16 -16.08
C HIS A 59 -5.14 -18.15 -15.15
N GLN A 60 -5.95 -19.20 -15.15
CA GLN A 60 -6.99 -19.37 -14.15
C GLN A 60 -6.39 -20.04 -12.92
N VAL A 61 -6.37 -19.31 -11.79
CA VAL A 61 -5.81 -19.79 -10.52
C VAL A 61 -6.64 -19.27 -9.37
N ASP A 62 -7.23 -20.17 -8.60
CA ASP A 62 -7.87 -19.83 -7.34
C ASP A 62 -6.82 -19.87 -6.21
N ALA A 63 -6.59 -18.76 -5.53
CA ALA A 63 -5.65 -18.66 -4.41
C ALA A 63 -6.02 -19.56 -3.21
N ARG A 64 -7.24 -20.09 -3.18
CA ARG A 64 -7.72 -21.06 -2.17
C ARG A 64 -7.32 -22.52 -2.51
N ASP A 65 -6.96 -22.79 -3.75
CA ASP A 65 -6.45 -24.10 -4.18
C ASP A 65 -4.92 -24.11 -4.11
N SER A 66 -4.39 -24.57 -2.98
CA SER A 66 -2.95 -24.60 -2.72
C SER A 66 -2.17 -25.41 -3.77
N ALA A 67 -2.75 -26.50 -4.31
CA ALA A 67 -2.08 -27.32 -5.30
C ALA A 67 -2.02 -26.63 -6.68
N ALA A 68 -3.09 -25.95 -7.09
CA ALA A 68 -3.09 -25.16 -8.31
C ALA A 68 -2.16 -23.96 -8.20
N LEU A 69 -2.19 -23.26 -7.05
CA LEU A 69 -1.34 -22.12 -6.78
C LEU A 69 0.15 -22.49 -6.79
N ARG A 70 0.52 -23.60 -6.14
CA ARG A 70 1.90 -24.10 -6.17
C ARG A 70 2.38 -24.37 -7.61
N ARG A 71 1.59 -25.08 -8.43
CA ARG A 71 1.93 -25.32 -9.84
C ARG A 71 2.10 -24.03 -10.65
N PHE A 72 1.24 -23.05 -10.37
CA PHE A 72 1.33 -21.74 -11.02
C PHE A 72 2.62 -21.00 -10.66
N LEU A 73 3.09 -21.15 -9.43
CA LEU A 73 4.29 -20.47 -8.91
C LEU A 73 5.61 -21.22 -9.23
N GLU A 74 5.58 -22.52 -9.62
CA GLU A 74 6.80 -23.31 -9.92
C GLU A 74 7.79 -22.63 -10.89
N PRO A 75 7.37 -21.94 -11.98
CA PRO A 75 8.30 -21.26 -12.88
C PRO A 75 8.65 -19.83 -12.48
N VAL A 76 8.16 -19.34 -11.33
CA VAL A 76 8.18 -17.92 -10.97
C VAL A 76 9.35 -17.58 -10.07
N ASP A 77 10.13 -16.56 -10.42
CA ASP A 77 11.22 -16.04 -9.59
C ASP A 77 10.69 -15.18 -8.44
N SER A 78 9.71 -14.31 -8.75
CA SER A 78 9.09 -13.42 -7.76
C SER A 78 7.68 -13.02 -8.20
N PHE A 79 6.79 -12.83 -7.23
CA PHE A 79 5.41 -12.44 -7.53
C PHE A 79 4.83 -11.45 -6.52
N LEU A 80 3.76 -10.76 -6.97
CA LEU A 80 2.90 -9.94 -6.14
C LEU A 80 1.58 -10.68 -5.89
N SER A 81 1.20 -10.82 -4.61
CA SER A 81 -0.14 -11.21 -4.18
C SER A 81 -1.03 -9.95 -4.09
N ALA A 82 -1.94 -9.79 -5.04
CA ALA A 82 -2.93 -8.72 -5.09
C ALA A 82 -4.38 -9.25 -4.87
N VAL A 83 -4.49 -10.34 -4.09
CA VAL A 83 -5.75 -10.94 -3.65
C VAL A 83 -6.19 -10.36 -2.29
N PRO A 84 -7.40 -10.66 -1.81
CA PRO A 84 -7.82 -10.26 -0.46
C PRO A 84 -6.82 -10.71 0.61
N TYR A 85 -6.44 -9.80 1.50
CA TYR A 85 -5.33 -9.94 2.46
C TYR A 85 -5.42 -11.19 3.36
N TRP A 86 -6.64 -11.66 3.67
CA TRP A 86 -6.82 -12.87 4.49
C TRP A 86 -6.34 -14.17 3.82
N LEU A 87 -6.06 -14.13 2.50
CA LEU A 87 -5.49 -15.27 1.77
C LEU A 87 -3.95 -15.30 1.83
N ASN A 88 -3.30 -14.17 2.16
CA ASN A 88 -1.85 -14.07 2.14
C ASN A 88 -1.11 -15.10 3.00
N PRO A 89 -1.59 -15.52 4.20
CA PRO A 89 -0.94 -16.60 4.94
C PRO A 89 -0.89 -17.93 4.17
N SER A 90 -1.97 -18.30 3.45
CA SER A 90 -1.98 -19.53 2.63
C SER A 90 -1.19 -19.38 1.33
N VAL A 91 -1.17 -18.19 0.75
CA VAL A 91 -0.34 -17.88 -0.43
C VAL A 91 1.14 -17.97 -0.07
N LEU A 92 1.54 -17.52 1.12
CA LEU A 92 2.91 -17.65 1.64
C LEU A 92 3.37 -19.12 1.74
N GLU A 93 2.51 -20.04 2.23
CA GLU A 93 2.87 -21.46 2.27
C GLU A 93 3.13 -22.02 0.86
N ALA A 94 2.28 -21.65 -0.12
CA ALA A 94 2.49 -22.05 -1.51
C ALA A 94 3.77 -21.42 -2.12
N ALA A 95 4.11 -20.18 -1.75
CA ALA A 95 5.35 -19.52 -2.16
C ALA A 95 6.59 -20.24 -1.62
N ILE A 96 6.57 -20.65 -0.34
CA ILE A 96 7.65 -21.43 0.31
C ILE A 96 7.83 -22.77 -0.43
N ASP A 97 6.74 -23.49 -0.69
CA ASP A 97 6.76 -24.77 -1.37
C ASP A 97 7.28 -24.67 -2.81
N ALA A 98 6.88 -23.62 -3.54
CA ALA A 98 7.31 -23.37 -4.91
C ALA A 98 8.69 -22.70 -5.02
N LYS A 99 9.22 -22.21 -3.90
CA LYS A 99 10.47 -21.42 -3.82
C LYS A 99 10.42 -20.12 -4.64
N ALA A 100 9.25 -19.49 -4.73
CA ALA A 100 9.03 -18.22 -5.40
C ALA A 100 9.09 -17.07 -4.38
N CYS A 101 9.87 -16.02 -4.63
CA CYS A 101 9.87 -14.84 -3.78
C CYS A 101 8.50 -14.15 -3.85
N MET A 102 8.05 -13.56 -2.73
CA MET A 102 6.71 -12.99 -2.60
C MET A 102 6.74 -11.56 -2.06
N CYS A 103 5.83 -10.74 -2.53
CA CYS A 103 5.34 -9.58 -1.82
C CYS A 103 3.81 -9.54 -1.88
N ASP A 104 3.17 -8.74 -1.03
CA ASP A 104 1.71 -8.54 -1.04
C ASP A 104 1.33 -7.09 -0.77
N LEU A 105 0.06 -6.73 -1.02
CA LEU A 105 -0.43 -5.38 -0.84
C LEU A 105 -0.90 -5.08 0.59
N GLY A 106 -0.79 -6.05 1.49
CA GLY A 106 -1.17 -5.88 2.88
C GLY A 106 -2.68 -5.80 3.14
N GLY A 107 -3.02 -5.08 4.20
CA GLY A 107 -4.39 -4.79 4.60
C GLY A 107 -4.74 -5.20 6.04
N ASN A 108 -3.83 -5.87 6.76
CA ASN A 108 -4.02 -6.21 8.17
C ASN A 108 -2.68 -6.52 8.85
N THR A 109 -2.26 -5.67 9.78
CA THR A 109 -0.97 -5.76 10.49
C THR A 109 -0.81 -7.04 11.32
N ASP A 110 -1.88 -7.60 11.88
CA ASP A 110 -1.78 -8.83 12.64
C ASP A 110 -1.45 -10.02 11.72
N LEU A 111 -2.05 -10.08 10.52
CA LEU A 111 -1.70 -11.10 9.54
C LEU A 111 -0.26 -10.95 9.03
N VAL A 112 0.22 -9.72 8.85
CA VAL A 112 1.65 -9.47 8.54
C VAL A 112 2.56 -10.06 9.62
N ARG A 113 2.21 -9.84 10.90
CA ARG A 113 2.97 -10.41 12.02
C ARG A 113 2.90 -11.95 12.07
N GLU A 114 1.77 -12.55 11.67
CA GLU A 114 1.69 -14.01 11.49
C GLU A 114 2.59 -14.48 10.33
N GLN A 115 2.60 -13.79 9.19
CA GLN A 115 3.52 -14.09 8.08
C GLN A 115 4.99 -14.03 8.54
N MET A 116 5.38 -13.04 9.35
CA MET A 116 6.73 -12.91 9.88
C MET A 116 7.19 -14.11 10.72
N LYS A 117 6.28 -14.85 11.36
CA LYS A 117 6.61 -16.09 12.09
C LYS A 117 7.10 -17.21 11.17
N ARG A 118 6.89 -17.07 9.85
CA ARG A 118 7.34 -18.04 8.84
C ARG A 118 8.72 -17.70 8.26
N SER A 119 9.43 -16.71 8.84
CA SER A 119 10.71 -16.21 8.32
C SER A 119 11.75 -17.33 8.17
N ASP A 120 11.92 -18.18 9.18
CA ASP A 120 12.90 -19.28 9.13
C ASP A 120 12.59 -20.28 7.99
N ALA A 121 11.31 -20.56 7.75
CA ALA A 121 10.88 -21.45 6.67
C ALA A 121 11.13 -20.84 5.29
N ALA A 122 10.85 -19.52 5.13
CA ALA A 122 11.12 -18.78 3.91
C ALA A 122 12.64 -18.68 3.64
N GLU A 123 13.44 -18.43 4.68
CA GLU A 123 14.91 -18.40 4.59
C GLU A 123 15.46 -19.78 4.19
N ALA A 124 14.98 -20.85 4.80
CA ALA A 124 15.36 -22.23 4.45
C ALA A 124 14.98 -22.60 3.01
N ALA A 125 13.86 -22.08 2.50
CA ALA A 125 13.45 -22.22 1.10
C ALA A 125 14.27 -21.34 0.14
N GLY A 126 15.06 -20.39 0.66
CA GLY A 126 15.89 -19.46 -0.11
C GLY A 126 15.10 -18.31 -0.75
N ILE A 127 13.90 -17.98 -0.25
CA ILE A 127 13.06 -16.92 -0.79
C ILE A 127 13.05 -15.66 0.10
N ALA A 128 12.83 -14.52 -0.53
CA ALA A 128 12.51 -13.26 0.15
C ALA A 128 11.00 -13.06 0.13
N VAL A 129 10.44 -12.66 1.26
CA VAL A 129 9.02 -12.34 1.40
C VAL A 129 8.88 -10.98 2.07
N VAL A 130 8.18 -10.06 1.42
CA VAL A 130 7.96 -8.70 1.93
C VAL A 130 6.46 -8.40 1.92
N PRO A 131 5.79 -8.46 3.06
CA PRO A 131 4.38 -8.08 3.17
C PRO A 131 4.19 -6.56 3.15
N ASP A 132 2.94 -6.10 2.96
CA ASP A 132 2.53 -4.69 3.05
C ASP A 132 3.21 -3.76 2.02
N CYS A 133 3.30 -4.17 0.75
CA CYS A 133 3.89 -3.40 -0.35
C CYS A 133 2.82 -2.67 -1.17
N GLY A 134 1.94 -1.92 -0.49
CA GLY A 134 0.94 -1.06 -1.12
C GLY A 134 1.36 0.41 -1.18
N GLN A 135 0.39 1.32 -1.33
CA GLN A 135 0.69 2.76 -1.31
C GLN A 135 1.09 3.20 0.11
N VAL A 136 0.24 2.94 1.11
CA VAL A 136 0.47 3.09 2.55
C VAL A 136 -0.43 2.07 3.26
N PRO A 137 0.17 1.05 3.87
CA PRO A 137 1.61 0.77 4.02
C PRO A 137 2.28 0.29 2.72
N GLY A 138 3.61 0.43 2.66
CA GLY A 138 4.46 0.05 1.54
C GLY A 138 5.31 1.22 1.07
N MET A 139 4.92 1.93 0.02
CA MET A 139 5.62 3.11 -0.49
C MET A 139 5.89 4.15 0.61
N GLY A 140 4.91 4.43 1.45
CA GLY A 140 5.06 5.37 2.55
C GLY A 140 6.08 4.90 3.58
N THR A 141 6.05 3.63 4.00
CA THR A 141 7.02 3.08 4.97
C THR A 141 8.43 2.98 4.39
N ALA A 142 8.58 2.67 3.09
CA ALA A 142 9.86 2.73 2.39
C ALA A 142 10.41 4.17 2.31
N LEU A 143 9.55 5.17 2.07
CA LEU A 143 9.94 6.58 2.10
C LEU A 143 10.28 7.06 3.52
N MET A 144 9.60 6.58 4.57
CA MET A 144 10.01 6.84 5.96
C MET A 144 11.41 6.27 6.24
N SER A 145 11.69 5.04 5.80
CA SER A 145 13.03 4.45 5.90
C SER A 145 14.06 5.24 5.09
N TYR A 146 13.67 5.76 3.93
CA TYR A 146 14.55 6.64 3.15
C TYR A 146 14.83 7.95 3.87
N ALA A 147 13.84 8.58 4.49
CA ALA A 147 14.02 9.79 5.28
C ALA A 147 15.01 9.59 6.42
N MET A 148 15.01 8.43 7.07
CA MET A 148 15.97 8.09 8.13
C MET A 148 17.42 8.10 7.62
N THR A 149 17.69 7.82 6.34
CA THR A 149 19.06 7.80 5.80
C THR A 149 19.75 9.17 5.75
N PHE A 150 18.99 10.25 5.86
CA PHE A 150 19.51 11.63 5.90
C PHE A 150 20.01 12.02 7.29
N LEU A 151 19.59 11.31 8.33
CA LEU A 151 19.82 11.63 9.74
C LEU A 151 20.77 10.62 10.37
N ASP A 152 21.62 11.06 11.28
CA ASP A 152 22.46 10.16 12.09
C ASP A 152 21.66 9.56 13.25
N ARG A 153 20.66 10.31 13.76
CA ARG A 153 19.69 9.86 14.75
C ARG A 153 18.31 10.42 14.41
N THR A 154 17.36 9.54 14.20
CA THR A 154 15.98 9.92 13.92
C THR A 154 15.20 9.98 15.25
N GLU A 155 14.51 11.09 15.47
CA GLU A 155 13.65 11.30 16.64
C GLU A 155 12.18 11.18 16.29
N GLU A 156 11.78 11.73 15.15
CA GLU A 156 10.39 11.73 14.71
C GLU A 156 10.29 11.31 13.25
N LEU A 157 9.28 10.50 12.95
CA LEU A 157 8.86 10.11 11.60
C LEU A 157 7.36 10.35 11.46
N LEU A 158 7.01 11.28 10.62
CA LEU A 158 5.66 11.76 10.45
C LEU A 158 5.26 11.57 8.99
N MET A 159 4.09 10.97 8.75
CA MET A 159 3.61 10.72 7.40
C MET A 159 2.19 11.21 7.22
N TRP A 160 1.95 11.87 6.10
CA TRP A 160 0.63 12.22 5.60
C TRP A 160 0.47 11.57 4.23
N ASP A 161 -0.63 10.88 4.02
CA ASP A 161 -0.90 10.23 2.74
C ASP A 161 -2.37 10.24 2.38
N GLY A 162 -2.67 10.12 1.11
CA GLY A 162 -4.06 9.97 0.67
C GLY A 162 -4.24 9.98 -0.83
N GLY A 163 -5.19 9.17 -1.29
CA GLY A 163 -5.71 9.19 -2.64
C GLY A 163 -7.02 9.98 -2.71
N ASN A 164 -7.12 10.92 -3.66
CA ASN A 164 -8.23 11.86 -3.75
C ASN A 164 -8.64 12.13 -5.20
N ASP A 165 -9.87 12.62 -5.39
CA ASP A 165 -10.36 13.11 -6.68
C ASP A 165 -9.69 14.45 -7.03
N GLN A 166 -9.21 14.62 -8.27
CA GLN A 166 -8.71 15.91 -8.75
C GLN A 166 -9.84 16.94 -8.90
N HIS A 167 -11.10 16.49 -8.99
CA HIS A 167 -12.29 17.31 -9.18
C HIS A 167 -13.39 16.91 -8.20
N PRO A 168 -13.18 17.16 -6.87
CA PRO A 168 -14.08 16.69 -5.83
C PRO A 168 -15.51 17.16 -6.06
N LYS A 169 -16.47 16.23 -5.93
CA LYS A 169 -17.91 16.48 -6.18
C LYS A 169 -18.70 16.27 -4.90
N PRO A 170 -19.49 17.26 -4.47
CA PRO A 170 -20.41 17.08 -3.36
C PRO A 170 -21.41 15.92 -3.62
N PRO A 171 -21.94 15.26 -2.59
CA PRO A 171 -21.73 15.55 -1.17
C PRO A 171 -20.48 14.89 -0.58
N PHE A 172 -19.83 13.94 -1.28
CA PHE A 172 -18.77 13.13 -0.69
C PHE A 172 -17.38 13.72 -0.84
N ASN A 173 -17.12 14.51 -1.90
CA ASN A 173 -15.78 15.01 -2.24
C ASN A 173 -14.71 13.92 -2.27
N TYR A 174 -15.11 12.69 -2.64
CA TYR A 174 -14.27 11.50 -2.60
C TYR A 174 -14.65 10.53 -3.72
N ILE A 175 -13.67 9.86 -4.28
CA ILE A 175 -13.83 8.71 -5.18
C ILE A 175 -13.12 7.49 -4.60
N LEU A 176 -13.77 6.35 -4.69
CA LEU A 176 -13.25 5.07 -4.23
C LEU A 176 -12.46 4.41 -5.36
N THR A 177 -11.13 4.39 -5.23
CA THR A 177 -10.20 3.82 -6.23
C THR A 177 -9.80 2.37 -5.92
N PHE A 178 -10.21 1.84 -4.78
CA PHE A 178 -10.00 0.47 -4.33
C PHE A 178 -11.32 -0.12 -3.80
N ASN A 179 -11.32 -1.14 -2.95
CA ASN A 179 -12.57 -1.72 -2.46
C ASN A 179 -13.07 -1.02 -1.18
N ILE A 180 -14.40 -0.96 -1.00
CA ILE A 180 -15.02 -0.26 0.13
C ILE A 180 -14.75 -0.93 1.49
N ALA A 181 -14.53 -2.25 1.49
CA ALA A 181 -14.19 -2.96 2.73
C ALA A 181 -12.80 -2.55 3.23
N GLY A 182 -11.85 -2.32 2.32
CA GLY A 182 -10.54 -1.76 2.66
C GLY A 182 -10.66 -0.36 3.29
N LEU A 183 -11.45 0.54 2.66
CA LEU A 183 -11.69 1.87 3.18
C LEU A 183 -12.27 1.86 4.60
N THR A 184 -13.30 1.07 4.85
CA THR A 184 -13.91 1.01 6.19
C THR A 184 -13.04 0.27 7.20
N ASN A 185 -12.16 -0.64 6.76
CA ASN A 185 -11.17 -1.26 7.62
C ASN A 185 -10.11 -0.24 8.10
N GLU A 186 -9.67 0.66 7.23
CA GLU A 186 -8.78 1.77 7.61
C GLU A 186 -9.45 2.77 8.56
N TYR A 187 -10.77 2.98 8.42
CA TYR A 187 -11.52 4.00 9.16
C TYR A 187 -12.07 3.52 10.49
N TYR A 188 -11.96 2.24 10.82
CA TYR A 188 -12.53 1.67 12.03
C TYR A 188 -11.46 1.02 12.91
N GLY A 189 -11.58 1.23 14.24
CA GLY A 189 -10.70 0.63 15.23
C GLY A 189 -9.56 1.55 15.66
N VAL A 190 -8.32 1.05 15.65
CA VAL A 190 -7.15 1.77 16.18
C VAL A 190 -5.99 1.73 15.19
N ALA A 191 -5.18 2.79 15.21
CA ALA A 191 -3.85 2.82 14.59
C ALA A 191 -2.80 2.57 15.70
N HIS A 192 -1.66 2.01 15.31
CA HIS A 192 -0.51 1.86 16.20
C HIS A 192 0.54 2.92 15.86
N PHE A 193 0.92 3.72 16.85
CA PHE A 193 1.91 4.79 16.71
C PHE A 193 3.01 4.66 17.76
N LEU A 194 4.06 5.48 17.63
CA LEU A 194 5.00 5.73 18.72
C LEU A 194 4.75 7.12 19.31
N ARG A 195 4.56 7.19 20.62
CA ARG A 195 4.54 8.43 21.40
C ARG A 195 5.52 8.28 22.56
N ASN A 196 6.46 9.23 22.68
CA ASN A 196 7.53 9.18 23.67
C ASN A 196 8.33 7.86 23.66
N GLY A 197 8.58 7.32 22.47
CA GLY A 197 9.35 6.10 22.27
C GLY A 197 8.61 4.81 22.60
N LYS A 198 7.32 4.89 22.95
CA LYS A 198 6.49 3.72 23.29
C LYS A 198 5.36 3.57 22.29
N ARG A 199 5.05 2.33 21.98
CA ARG A 199 3.90 1.99 21.15
C ARG A 199 2.60 2.28 21.88
N VAL A 200 1.68 2.95 21.20
CA VAL A 200 0.35 3.31 21.67
C VAL A 200 -0.70 2.95 20.62
N GLU A 201 -1.90 2.62 21.08
CA GLU A 201 -3.09 2.52 20.25
C GLU A 201 -3.78 3.88 20.22
N VAL A 202 -4.12 4.33 19.03
CA VAL A 202 -4.80 5.61 18.80
C VAL A 202 -6.09 5.33 18.04
N PRO A 203 -7.26 5.69 18.60
CA PRO A 203 -8.52 5.52 17.87
C PRO A 203 -8.51 6.25 16.53
N THR A 204 -9.08 5.61 15.51
CA THR A 204 -9.31 6.27 14.22
C THR A 204 -10.29 7.44 14.42
N PHE A 205 -10.16 8.49 13.60
CA PHE A 205 -10.98 9.71 13.70
C PHE A 205 -10.94 10.40 15.09
N LEU A 206 -9.83 10.27 15.83
CA LEU A 206 -9.65 11.00 17.08
C LEU A 206 -9.52 12.50 16.78
N GLU A 207 -10.41 13.32 17.38
CA GLU A 207 -10.49 14.76 17.11
C GLU A 207 -9.23 15.52 17.53
N GLU A 208 -8.56 15.08 18.59
CA GLU A 208 -7.32 15.68 19.10
C GLU A 208 -6.13 15.50 18.14
N ASP A 209 -6.20 14.50 17.25
CA ASP A 209 -5.19 14.24 16.21
C ASP A 209 -5.58 14.83 14.85
N TYR A 210 -6.76 15.46 14.73
CA TYR A 210 -7.16 16.15 13.51
C TYR A 210 -6.35 17.42 13.28
N GLU A 211 -5.94 17.64 12.05
CA GLU A 211 -5.28 18.87 11.62
C GLU A 211 -5.61 19.21 10.16
N THR A 212 -5.25 20.38 9.72
CA THR A 212 -5.27 20.76 8.31
C THR A 212 -3.85 20.98 7.81
N VAL A 213 -3.58 20.55 6.58
CA VAL A 213 -2.26 20.68 5.94
C VAL A 213 -2.44 21.43 4.62
N ASP A 214 -1.73 22.54 4.45
CA ASP A 214 -1.73 23.27 3.19
C ASP A 214 -0.58 22.77 2.30
N PHE A 215 -0.95 22.23 1.14
CA PHE A 215 -0.02 21.82 0.09
C PHE A 215 0.23 22.93 -0.94
N GLY A 216 -0.49 24.03 -0.83
CA GLY A 216 -0.42 25.13 -1.79
C GLY A 216 -0.89 24.78 -3.20
N GLY A 217 -0.72 25.73 -4.12
CA GLY A 217 -0.98 25.52 -5.55
C GLY A 217 -2.41 25.02 -5.84
N LYS A 218 -2.51 23.98 -6.66
CA LYS A 218 -3.81 23.42 -7.08
C LYS A 218 -4.45 22.50 -6.02
N ILE A 219 -3.68 21.98 -5.08
CA ILE A 219 -4.18 21.09 -4.03
C ILE A 219 -4.77 21.93 -2.88
N GLY A 220 -4.05 22.98 -2.42
CA GLY A 220 -4.52 23.79 -1.29
C GLY A 220 -4.58 23.02 0.03
N VAL A 221 -5.60 23.30 0.84
CA VAL A 221 -5.75 22.75 2.19
C VAL A 221 -6.47 21.40 2.17
N MET A 222 -5.89 20.41 2.84
CA MET A 222 -6.44 19.08 3.06
C MET A 222 -6.69 18.85 4.56
N GLU A 223 -7.70 18.04 4.89
CA GLU A 223 -7.88 17.48 6.22
C GLU A 223 -6.93 16.31 6.41
N ALA A 224 -6.31 16.21 7.60
CA ALA A 224 -5.46 15.11 7.99
C ALA A 224 -5.95 14.52 9.32
N PHE A 225 -6.16 13.22 9.37
CA PHE A 225 -6.68 12.53 10.54
C PHE A 225 -6.19 11.08 10.62
N VAL A 226 -6.32 10.47 11.80
CA VAL A 226 -5.88 9.11 12.05
C VAL A 226 -6.77 8.11 11.32
N ALA A 227 -6.15 7.27 10.50
CA ALA A 227 -6.69 6.05 9.93
C ALA A 227 -5.78 4.86 10.29
N GLY A 228 -6.33 3.65 10.29
CA GLY A 228 -5.59 2.45 10.69
C GLY A 228 -4.63 1.93 9.61
N GLY A 229 -3.62 1.20 10.04
CA GLY A 229 -2.76 0.37 9.18
C GLY A 229 -1.57 1.05 8.51
N GLY A 230 -1.58 2.37 8.28
CA GLY A 230 -0.59 3.04 7.43
C GLY A 230 0.88 2.97 7.90
N THR A 231 1.12 2.80 9.19
CA THR A 231 2.47 2.59 9.75
C THR A 231 2.93 1.13 9.70
N SER A 232 2.05 0.19 9.39
CA SER A 232 2.32 -1.25 9.39
C SER A 232 3.07 -1.69 10.66
N THR A 233 4.19 -2.41 10.50
CA THR A 233 5.03 -2.95 11.56
C THR A 233 6.03 -1.94 12.15
N MET A 234 6.18 -0.75 11.57
CA MET A 234 7.19 0.23 12.01
C MET A 234 7.13 0.57 13.51
N PRO A 235 5.94 0.68 14.17
CA PRO A 235 5.90 0.91 15.61
C PRO A 235 6.56 -0.19 16.45
N TRP A 236 6.55 -1.45 15.98
CA TRP A 236 7.27 -2.55 16.65
C TRP A 236 8.76 -2.53 16.34
N THR A 237 9.13 -2.24 15.10
CA THR A 237 10.52 -2.18 14.63
C THR A 237 11.31 -1.06 15.32
N TYR A 238 10.68 0.08 15.55
CA TYR A 238 11.33 1.31 16.04
C TYR A 238 10.97 1.70 17.48
N GLU A 239 10.23 0.86 18.21
CA GLU A 239 9.95 1.08 19.65
C GLU A 239 11.26 1.25 20.43
N GLY A 240 11.36 2.32 21.22
CA GLY A 240 12.56 2.68 21.96
C GLY A 240 13.69 3.34 21.13
N LYS A 241 13.57 3.38 19.81
CA LYS A 241 14.58 3.99 18.90
C LYS A 241 14.11 5.32 18.32
N VAL A 242 12.83 5.45 18.02
CA VAL A 242 12.20 6.67 17.51
C VAL A 242 11.22 7.17 18.55
N ARG A 243 11.24 8.46 18.87
CA ARG A 243 10.39 9.07 19.89
C ARG A 243 8.94 9.19 19.45
N THR A 244 8.72 9.64 18.21
CA THR A 244 7.41 9.87 17.62
C THR A 244 7.33 9.25 16.24
N LEU A 245 6.33 8.41 15.98
CA LEU A 245 6.05 7.84 14.68
C LEU A 245 4.54 7.75 14.49
N TRP A 246 4.04 8.34 13.42
CA TRP A 246 2.62 8.27 13.08
C TRP A 246 2.37 8.49 11.60
N ASN A 247 1.17 8.14 11.18
CA ASN A 247 0.61 8.41 9.87
C ASN A 247 -0.79 9.02 10.01
N LYS A 248 -1.14 9.96 9.15
CA LYS A 248 -2.47 10.53 9.01
C LYS A 248 -2.91 10.50 7.56
N THR A 249 -4.16 10.09 7.32
CA THR A 249 -4.72 10.12 5.98
C THR A 249 -5.19 11.51 5.59
N LEU A 250 -5.01 11.85 4.31
CA LEU A 250 -5.38 13.15 3.74
C LEU A 250 -6.67 13.03 2.94
N ARG A 251 -7.62 13.93 3.21
CA ARG A 251 -8.87 14.03 2.45
C ARG A 251 -9.26 15.49 2.19
N TRP A 252 -10.14 15.68 1.24
CA TRP A 252 -10.74 17.00 1.00
C TRP A 252 -11.57 17.47 2.20
N PRO A 253 -11.63 18.81 2.45
CA PRO A 253 -12.40 19.36 3.57
C PRO A 253 -13.86 18.90 3.60
N GLY A 254 -14.34 18.55 4.80
CA GLY A 254 -15.67 18.01 5.08
C GLY A 254 -15.76 16.51 5.17
N HIS A 255 -14.72 15.78 4.73
CA HIS A 255 -14.69 14.31 4.77
C HIS A 255 -14.64 13.77 6.20
N PHE A 256 -13.80 14.36 7.06
CA PHE A 256 -13.69 13.96 8.45
C PHE A 256 -15.04 14.02 9.18
N ALA A 257 -15.71 15.17 9.11
CA ALA A 257 -17.00 15.36 9.78
C ALA A 257 -18.08 14.40 9.26
N GLN A 258 -18.10 14.13 7.94
CA GLN A 258 -19.07 13.21 7.33
C GLN A 258 -18.87 11.77 7.83
N TRP A 259 -17.63 11.27 7.80
CA TRP A 259 -17.35 9.90 8.22
C TRP A 259 -17.43 9.73 9.74
N LYS A 260 -17.05 10.76 10.51
CA LYS A 260 -17.24 10.78 11.96
C LYS A 260 -18.72 10.61 12.33
N ALA A 261 -19.62 11.29 11.60
CA ALA A 261 -21.06 11.15 11.82
C ALA A 261 -21.55 9.71 11.49
N TYR A 262 -21.01 9.04 10.46
CA TYR A 262 -21.35 7.64 10.17
C TYR A 262 -20.84 6.70 11.27
N MET A 263 -19.66 6.95 11.82
CA MET A 263 -19.11 6.17 12.92
C MET A 263 -19.93 6.35 14.20
N ASP A 264 -20.22 7.60 14.57
CA ASP A 264 -20.98 7.90 15.79
C ASP A 264 -22.42 7.38 15.72
N ALA A 265 -22.97 7.26 14.51
CA ALA A 265 -24.26 6.60 14.27
C ALA A 265 -24.19 5.05 14.31
N GLY A 266 -22.99 4.46 14.49
CA GLY A 266 -22.80 3.00 14.51
C GLY A 266 -22.83 2.33 13.12
N LEU A 267 -22.75 3.12 12.02
CA LEU A 267 -22.86 2.56 10.66
C LEU A 267 -21.58 1.79 10.23
N LEU A 268 -20.48 1.90 10.96
CA LEU A 268 -19.27 1.13 10.72
C LEU A 268 -19.16 -0.14 11.57
N GLU A 269 -20.14 -0.41 12.43
CA GLU A 269 -20.20 -1.61 13.26
C GLU A 269 -20.51 -2.85 12.41
N GLU A 270 -19.86 -3.98 12.75
CA GLU A 270 -20.11 -5.28 12.09
C GLU A 270 -21.20 -6.08 12.80
N GLU A 271 -21.34 -5.89 14.12
CA GLU A 271 -22.34 -6.60 14.90
C GLU A 271 -23.75 -6.31 14.37
N PRO A 272 -24.52 -7.35 14.03
CA PRO A 272 -25.85 -7.15 13.46
C PRO A 272 -26.83 -6.51 14.45
N VAL A 273 -27.67 -5.62 13.94
CA VAL A 273 -28.82 -5.05 14.68
C VAL A 273 -30.11 -5.62 14.14
N ASP A 274 -31.11 -5.77 15.04
CA ASP A 274 -32.45 -6.21 14.63
C ASP A 274 -33.23 -5.06 13.96
N VAL A 275 -33.67 -5.30 12.75
CA VAL A 275 -34.54 -4.38 12.01
C VAL A 275 -35.82 -5.15 11.64
N ASP A 276 -36.90 -4.98 12.39
CA ASP A 276 -38.17 -5.63 12.18
C ASP A 276 -38.07 -7.17 12.08
N GLY A 277 -37.21 -7.78 12.92
CA GLY A 277 -36.98 -9.23 12.96
C GLY A 277 -35.94 -9.74 11.96
N VAL A 278 -35.26 -8.86 11.24
CA VAL A 278 -34.14 -9.19 10.33
C VAL A 278 -32.84 -8.72 10.92
N GLN A 279 -31.87 -9.62 11.03
CA GLN A 279 -30.50 -9.26 11.49
C GLN A 279 -29.73 -8.60 10.35
N VAL A 280 -29.34 -7.33 10.52
CA VAL A 280 -28.66 -6.53 9.49
C VAL A 280 -27.36 -5.99 10.06
N SER A 281 -26.22 -6.29 9.42
CA SER A 281 -24.94 -5.64 9.73
C SER A 281 -24.98 -4.20 9.20
N PRO A 282 -24.79 -3.18 10.10
CA PRO A 282 -24.76 -1.77 9.69
C PRO A 282 -23.69 -1.49 8.62
N ARG A 283 -22.48 -2.05 8.80
CA ARG A 283 -21.38 -1.89 7.84
C ARG A 283 -21.69 -2.52 6.49
N ALA A 284 -22.28 -3.71 6.45
CA ALA A 284 -22.66 -4.36 5.20
C ALA A 284 -23.70 -3.53 4.44
N LEU A 285 -24.69 -2.94 5.16
CA LEU A 285 -25.66 -2.02 4.58
C LEU A 285 -24.98 -0.75 4.05
N LEU A 286 -24.10 -0.14 4.85
CA LEU A 286 -23.32 1.04 4.45
C LEU A 286 -22.55 0.76 3.15
N HIS A 287 -21.83 -0.36 3.05
CA HIS A 287 -21.13 -0.78 1.84
C HIS A 287 -22.06 -0.86 0.65
N ARG A 288 -23.20 -1.52 0.81
CA ARG A 288 -24.18 -1.71 -0.28
C ARG A 288 -24.72 -0.38 -0.81
N VAL A 289 -24.90 0.61 0.07
CA VAL A 289 -25.45 1.92 -0.28
C VAL A 289 -24.39 2.87 -0.84
N LEU A 290 -23.18 2.90 -0.26
CA LEU A 290 -22.15 3.85 -0.61
C LEU A 290 -21.27 3.41 -1.80
N ASP A 291 -20.89 2.14 -1.91
CA ASP A 291 -19.97 1.68 -2.96
C ASP A 291 -20.39 2.14 -4.37
N PRO A 292 -21.64 2.00 -4.81
CA PRO A 292 -22.06 2.47 -6.14
C PRO A 292 -21.96 3.99 -6.33
N LYS A 293 -21.99 4.76 -5.23
CA LYS A 293 -21.95 6.23 -5.24
C LYS A 293 -20.53 6.78 -5.22
N LEU A 294 -19.62 6.06 -4.60
CA LEU A 294 -18.23 6.47 -4.41
C LEU A 294 -17.28 5.89 -5.46
N ARG A 295 -17.63 4.77 -6.08
CA ARG A 295 -16.78 4.05 -7.04
C ARG A 295 -16.35 4.96 -8.17
N ALA A 296 -15.03 5.04 -8.37
CA ALA A 296 -14.43 5.80 -9.45
C ALA A 296 -14.94 5.34 -10.82
N ARG A 297 -15.28 6.28 -11.68
CA ARG A 297 -15.76 6.09 -13.05
C ARG A 297 -14.58 6.26 -14.03
N PRO A 298 -14.72 5.83 -15.30
CA PRO A 298 -13.66 5.96 -16.30
C PRO A 298 -13.18 7.41 -16.55
N GLU A 299 -14.08 8.38 -16.36
CA GLU A 299 -13.80 9.81 -16.53
C GLU A 299 -13.18 10.48 -15.30
N ASP A 300 -13.27 9.85 -14.13
CA ASP A 300 -12.70 10.42 -12.90
C ASP A 300 -11.16 10.36 -12.93
N ARG A 301 -10.55 11.37 -12.36
CA ARG A 301 -9.09 11.52 -12.28
C ARG A 301 -8.69 11.67 -10.84
N ASP A 302 -7.82 10.79 -10.37
CA ASP A 302 -7.28 10.82 -9.02
C ASP A 302 -5.90 11.47 -8.96
N PHE A 303 -5.51 11.80 -7.75
CA PHE A 303 -4.13 12.04 -7.37
C PHE A 303 -3.85 11.38 -6.02
N VAL A 304 -2.58 11.08 -5.79
CA VAL A 304 -2.08 10.54 -4.52
C VAL A 304 -1.00 11.45 -3.98
N ILE A 305 -1.04 11.68 -2.68
CA ILE A 305 0.02 12.36 -1.93
C ILE A 305 0.64 11.36 -0.96
N VAL A 306 1.97 11.36 -0.89
CA VAL A 306 2.72 10.79 0.23
C VAL A 306 3.75 11.81 0.66
N ARG A 307 3.53 12.43 1.82
CA ARG A 307 4.47 13.35 2.47
C ARG A 307 5.07 12.67 3.68
N VAL A 308 6.39 12.66 3.75
CA VAL A 308 7.13 12.13 4.91
C VAL A 308 8.01 13.24 5.47
N LYS A 309 7.96 13.44 6.79
CA LYS A 309 8.86 14.32 7.51
C LYS A 309 9.66 13.50 8.52
N GLY A 310 10.98 13.55 8.41
CA GLY A 310 11.92 13.04 9.40
C GLY A 310 12.54 14.19 10.19
N ILE A 311 12.60 14.08 11.50
CA ILE A 311 13.24 15.06 12.38
C ILE A 311 14.25 14.32 13.26
N GLY A 312 15.41 14.92 13.48
CA GLY A 312 16.45 14.31 14.30
C GLY A 312 17.73 15.09 14.30
N GLU A 313 18.86 14.40 14.28
CA GLU A 313 20.19 15.00 14.29
C GLU A 313 21.01 14.60 13.09
N LYS A 314 21.83 15.53 12.61
CA LYS A 314 22.90 15.32 11.63
C LYS A 314 24.14 16.11 12.05
N ASP A 315 25.26 15.41 12.16
CA ASP A 315 26.55 16.00 12.62
C ASP A 315 26.43 16.75 13.96
N GLY A 316 25.58 16.21 14.88
CA GLY A 316 25.34 16.81 16.19
C GLY A 316 24.40 18.03 16.18
N LEU A 317 23.84 18.40 15.04
CA LEU A 317 22.90 19.52 14.89
C LEU A 317 21.48 19.00 14.61
N ARG A 318 20.47 19.77 15.04
CA ARG A 318 19.09 19.47 14.66
C ARG A 318 18.91 19.52 13.15
N ALA A 319 18.28 18.50 12.59
CA ALA A 319 18.05 18.40 11.16
C ALA A 319 16.62 17.91 10.87
N GLU A 320 16.11 18.34 9.72
CA GLU A 320 14.81 17.95 9.21
C GLU A 320 14.92 17.54 7.74
N VAL A 321 14.26 16.46 7.38
CA VAL A 321 14.07 16.03 5.98
C VAL A 321 12.59 16.02 5.68
N LEU A 322 12.22 16.55 4.51
CA LEU A 322 10.87 16.51 3.99
C LEU A 322 10.91 15.85 2.61
N LEU A 323 10.13 14.81 2.44
CA LEU A 323 9.93 14.10 1.18
C LEU A 323 8.48 14.30 0.74
N ASP A 324 8.27 14.82 -0.46
CA ASP A 324 6.95 15.00 -1.07
C ASP A 324 6.86 14.20 -2.37
N LEU A 325 6.01 13.21 -2.41
CA LEU A 325 5.58 12.51 -3.61
C LEU A 325 4.13 12.89 -3.89
N ILE A 326 3.88 13.45 -5.08
CA ILE A 326 2.54 13.74 -5.57
C ILE A 326 2.45 13.13 -6.96
N ASP A 327 1.57 12.16 -7.12
CA ASP A 327 1.31 11.49 -8.39
C ASP A 327 -0.13 11.74 -8.85
N TYR A 328 -0.33 11.73 -10.15
CA TYR A 328 -1.61 11.99 -10.79
C TYR A 328 -1.98 10.85 -11.72
N TYR A 329 -3.28 10.77 -12.07
CA TYR A 329 -3.74 9.91 -13.15
C TYR A 329 -2.85 10.07 -14.38
N ASP A 330 -2.40 8.95 -14.95
CA ASP A 330 -1.54 8.94 -16.14
C ASP A 330 -2.36 8.79 -17.42
N GLU A 331 -2.55 9.86 -18.16
CA GLU A 331 -3.31 9.86 -19.43
C GLU A 331 -2.67 8.98 -20.53
N ALA A 332 -1.36 8.72 -20.44
CA ALA A 332 -0.69 7.92 -21.47
C ALA A 332 -1.00 6.42 -21.33
N THR A 333 -1.10 5.90 -20.11
CA THR A 333 -1.38 4.49 -19.85
C THR A 333 -2.81 4.23 -19.38
N GLY A 334 -3.50 5.29 -18.93
CA GLY A 334 -4.80 5.20 -18.29
C GLY A 334 -4.75 4.56 -16.90
N PHE A 335 -3.57 4.49 -16.26
CA PHE A 335 -3.47 4.10 -14.86
C PHE A 335 -3.79 5.27 -13.94
N THR A 336 -4.59 5.01 -12.90
CA THR A 336 -4.83 5.98 -11.83
C THR A 336 -3.56 6.18 -11.00
N ALA A 337 -3.48 7.30 -10.28
CA ALA A 337 -2.40 7.51 -9.33
C ALA A 337 -2.37 6.42 -8.26
N MET A 338 -3.53 5.96 -7.79
CA MET A 338 -3.63 4.85 -6.84
C MET A 338 -3.13 3.52 -7.44
N GLU A 339 -3.44 3.21 -8.70
CA GLU A 339 -2.92 2.02 -9.37
C GLU A 339 -1.40 2.07 -9.53
N ARG A 340 -0.86 3.24 -9.82
CA ARG A 340 0.59 3.45 -9.93
C ARG A 340 1.28 3.35 -8.58
N THR A 341 0.83 4.09 -7.57
CA THR A 341 1.48 4.11 -6.26
C THR A 341 1.36 2.79 -5.51
N THR A 342 0.26 2.06 -5.68
CA THR A 342 0.06 0.74 -5.06
C THR A 342 0.67 -0.39 -5.87
N GLY A 343 0.26 -0.52 -7.14
CA GLY A 343 0.71 -1.63 -7.99
C GLY A 343 2.20 -1.58 -8.30
N TRP A 344 2.76 -0.37 -8.50
CA TRP A 344 4.19 -0.23 -8.80
C TRP A 344 5.07 -0.33 -7.56
N ASP A 345 4.57 -0.02 -6.36
CA ASP A 345 5.29 -0.35 -5.13
C ASP A 345 5.50 -1.86 -5.00
N GLY A 346 4.41 -2.63 -5.11
CA GLY A 346 4.48 -4.09 -5.11
C GLY A 346 5.38 -4.64 -6.24
N SER A 347 5.30 -4.05 -7.43
CA SER A 347 6.18 -4.41 -8.55
C SER A 347 7.65 -4.11 -8.26
N ILE A 348 7.99 -2.93 -7.73
CA ILE A 348 9.37 -2.57 -7.34
C ILE A 348 9.89 -3.60 -6.36
N THR A 349 9.12 -3.92 -5.32
CA THR A 349 9.52 -4.91 -4.31
C THR A 349 9.70 -6.30 -4.91
N ALA A 350 8.80 -6.76 -5.79
CA ALA A 350 8.95 -8.03 -6.48
C ALA A 350 10.20 -8.07 -7.36
N ILE A 351 10.53 -6.96 -8.04
CA ILE A 351 11.75 -6.83 -8.85
C ILE A 351 13.00 -6.90 -7.96
N LEU A 352 13.00 -6.19 -6.84
CA LEU A 352 14.12 -6.22 -5.86
C LEU A 352 14.30 -7.63 -5.25
N ASN A 353 13.19 -8.33 -4.99
CA ASN A 353 13.20 -9.72 -4.55
C ASN A 353 13.88 -10.65 -5.57
N ALA A 354 13.47 -10.57 -6.84
CA ALA A 354 14.05 -11.38 -7.93
C ALA A 354 15.54 -11.06 -8.15
N GLN A 355 15.94 -9.80 -8.00
CA GLN A 355 17.34 -9.36 -8.09
C GLN A 355 18.19 -9.74 -6.87
N GLY A 356 17.60 -10.31 -5.81
CA GLY A 356 18.31 -10.67 -4.58
C GLY A 356 18.77 -9.48 -3.75
N VAL A 357 18.13 -8.32 -3.91
CA VAL A 357 18.42 -7.09 -3.14
C VAL A 357 17.82 -7.18 -1.73
N THR A 358 16.65 -7.80 -1.60
CA THR A 358 15.96 -7.99 -0.33
C THR A 358 16.50 -9.23 0.42
N PRO A 359 16.53 -9.21 1.76
CA PRO A 359 17.02 -10.34 2.54
C PRO A 359 16.08 -11.56 2.41
N ARG A 360 16.64 -12.76 2.53
CA ARG A 360 15.86 -14.01 2.58
C ARG A 360 15.12 -14.10 3.93
N GLY A 361 13.98 -14.78 3.93
CA GLY A 361 13.06 -14.80 5.07
C GLY A 361 11.87 -13.89 4.85
N VAL A 362 11.03 -13.71 5.87
CA VAL A 362 9.91 -12.76 5.87
C VAL A 362 10.32 -11.51 6.65
N HIS A 363 10.43 -10.40 5.96
CA HIS A 363 10.85 -9.12 6.54
C HIS A 363 9.89 -7.99 6.16
N PRO A 364 9.55 -7.09 7.09
CA PRO A 364 8.72 -5.94 6.78
C PRO A 364 9.46 -4.95 5.88
N VAL A 365 8.71 -4.11 5.18
CA VAL A 365 9.23 -3.14 4.19
C VAL A 365 10.40 -2.31 4.73
N GLU A 366 10.26 -1.79 5.96
CA GLU A 366 11.26 -0.91 6.58
C GLU A 366 12.60 -1.59 6.87
N LEU A 367 12.65 -2.92 6.87
CA LEU A 367 13.88 -3.70 7.04
C LEU A 367 14.34 -4.38 5.75
N ALA A 368 13.40 -4.66 4.82
CA ALA A 368 13.68 -5.40 3.60
C ALA A 368 14.05 -4.51 2.42
N VAL A 369 13.37 -3.37 2.28
CA VAL A 369 13.49 -2.51 1.11
C VAL A 369 14.47 -1.36 1.37
N PRO A 370 15.64 -1.34 0.70
CA PRO A 370 16.60 -0.24 0.90
C PRO A 370 16.01 1.09 0.41
N GLY A 371 15.69 2.01 1.32
CA GLY A 371 14.95 3.24 1.03
C GLY A 371 15.56 4.10 -0.09
N LYS A 372 16.89 4.23 -0.13
CA LYS A 372 17.58 4.94 -1.22
C LYS A 372 17.35 4.27 -2.58
N ARG A 373 17.48 2.94 -2.64
CA ARG A 373 17.24 2.17 -3.87
C ARG A 373 15.79 2.31 -4.31
N PHE A 374 14.87 2.27 -3.36
CA PHE A 374 13.45 2.45 -3.63
C PHE A 374 13.16 3.85 -4.23
N ALA A 375 13.71 4.92 -3.65
CA ALA A 375 13.58 6.27 -4.19
C ALA A 375 14.16 6.41 -5.61
N GLU A 376 15.27 5.73 -5.92
CA GLU A 376 15.82 5.64 -7.28
C GLU A 376 14.85 4.95 -8.25
N GLU A 377 14.22 3.84 -7.82
CA GLU A 377 13.24 3.12 -8.62
C GLU A 377 11.96 3.94 -8.87
N LEU A 378 11.51 4.73 -7.90
CA LEU A 378 10.41 5.67 -8.09
C LEU A 378 10.74 6.72 -9.17
N ARG A 379 11.91 7.34 -9.09
CA ARG A 379 12.35 8.35 -10.08
C ARG A 379 12.49 7.76 -11.49
N LYS A 380 13.02 6.54 -11.60
CA LYS A 380 13.12 5.81 -12.88
C LYS A 380 11.76 5.61 -13.54
N ARG A 381 10.69 5.51 -12.75
CA ARG A 381 9.29 5.37 -13.20
C ARG A 381 8.57 6.70 -13.43
N GLY A 382 9.29 7.81 -13.24
CA GLY A 382 8.75 9.15 -13.49
C GLY A 382 7.94 9.73 -12.33
N PHE A 383 7.99 9.13 -11.12
CA PHE A 383 7.40 9.76 -9.95
C PHE A 383 8.14 11.05 -9.57
N SER A 384 7.36 12.10 -9.27
CA SER A 384 7.90 13.36 -8.78
C SER A 384 8.13 13.28 -7.27
N LEU A 385 9.31 12.81 -6.87
CA LEU A 385 9.74 12.80 -5.48
C LEU A 385 10.63 14.03 -5.23
N LYS A 386 10.09 15.01 -4.50
CA LYS A 386 10.82 16.20 -4.07
C LYS A 386 11.42 15.96 -2.70
N GLU A 387 12.64 16.46 -2.49
CA GLU A 387 13.39 16.33 -1.25
C GLU A 387 13.84 17.69 -0.77
N SER A 388 13.68 17.94 0.51
CA SER A 388 14.23 19.10 1.20
C SER A 388 14.91 18.62 2.46
N PHE A 389 16.15 19.03 2.66
CA PHE A 389 16.94 18.71 3.84
C PHE A 389 17.50 20.00 4.45
N THR A 390 17.21 20.21 5.73
CA THR A 390 17.60 21.42 6.46
C THR A 390 18.36 21.05 7.72
N ILE A 391 19.51 21.66 7.93
CA ILE A 391 20.26 21.61 9.19
C ILE A 391 20.09 22.97 9.88
N HIS A 392 19.55 22.96 11.10
CA HIS A 392 19.38 24.16 11.91
C HIS A 392 20.70 24.50 12.59
N ARG A 393 21.29 25.64 12.22
CA ARG A 393 22.48 26.20 12.89
C ARG A 393 21.96 27.32 13.79
N ASP A 394 22.09 27.13 15.11
CA ASP A 394 21.77 28.15 16.10
C ASP A 394 22.64 29.40 15.90
#